data_301e2f9afff6c9da216f1e116bef1c11
#
_entry.id   301e2f9afff6c9da216f1e116bef1c11
#
_cell.length_a   1.000
_cell.length_b   1.000
_cell.length_c   1.000
_cell.angle_alpha   90.00
_cell.angle_beta   90.00
_cell.angle_gamma   90.00
#
_symmetry.space_group_name_H-M   'P 1'
#
loop_
_entity.id
_entity.type
_entity.pdbx_description
1 polymer ?
#
loop_
_entity_poly.entity_id
_entity_poly.type
_entity_poly.pdbx_seq_one_letter_code
_entity_poly.pdbx_strand_id
1 'polypeptide(L)'
;MLVKFLFPMDKLSIQVHPDDAFASKYEQVAGGRGKTEMWHIVSANPGAELLIGLKDGVKRRDFLEAVAHNRVEDVFVHYPVRAGETYFVEAGTQHAIFPGMVVCEIQEYSDLTYRVYDYGRVDALGKPRELHLEKAMQVTRFDGTRSGKIPALSLHSPDANKHLLAACEFFATERWDCDRTTPIESDSSEFQLIVILSGEGALHDGEQSHAFRSGQAWLLPATMPTTLLQPQNAVSLLRVTVPDPVELHSQLIRMGFDPEAISKVLLS
;
A
#
# COMPACT_ATOMS: atom_id res chain seq x y z
N MET A 1 -0.84 7.18 9.06
CA MET A 1 -0.39 6.15 8.11
C MET A 1 0.95 5.57 8.52
N LEU A 2 1.35 4.42 7.98
CA LEU A 2 2.69 3.84 8.06
C LEU A 2 3.22 3.61 6.65
N VAL A 3 4.54 3.73 6.49
CA VAL A 3 5.26 3.40 5.26
C VAL A 3 6.34 2.39 5.60
N LYS A 4 6.40 1.29 4.86
CA LYS A 4 7.35 0.19 5.08
C LYS A 4 7.97 -0.25 3.76
N PHE A 5 9.26 -0.58 3.77
CA PHE A 5 9.87 -1.38 2.72
C PHE A 5 9.92 -2.84 3.18
N LEU A 6 9.30 -3.73 2.42
CA LEU A 6 9.28 -5.16 2.68
C LEU A 6 10.24 -5.87 1.74
N PHE A 7 11.07 -6.75 2.31
CA PHE A 7 12.06 -7.58 1.60
C PHE A 7 11.79 -9.05 1.95
N PRO A 8 10.71 -9.65 1.46
CA PRO A 8 10.34 -11.00 1.84
C PRO A 8 11.38 -12.00 1.31
N MET A 9 12.07 -12.66 2.23
CA MET A 9 13.04 -13.74 1.94
C MET A 9 12.35 -15.10 1.88
N ASP A 10 11.11 -15.20 2.39
CA ASP A 10 10.24 -16.36 2.35
C ASP A 10 8.78 -15.90 2.22
N LYS A 11 7.86 -16.83 1.95
CA LYS A 11 6.42 -16.54 1.93
C LYS A 11 5.99 -15.91 3.26
N LEU A 12 5.37 -14.75 3.23
CA LEU A 12 4.73 -14.21 4.43
C LEU A 12 3.49 -15.06 4.76
N SER A 13 3.04 -15.04 6.01
CA SER A 13 1.82 -15.77 6.39
C SER A 13 0.62 -15.29 5.60
N ILE A 14 -0.30 -16.20 5.30
CA ILE A 14 -1.63 -15.80 4.85
C ILE A 14 -2.34 -15.14 6.02
N GLN A 15 -2.86 -13.93 5.78
CA GLN A 15 -3.40 -13.05 6.80
C GLN A 15 -4.53 -12.19 6.28
N VAL A 16 -5.28 -11.60 7.21
CA VAL A 16 -6.32 -10.61 6.94
C VAL A 16 -6.30 -9.56 8.04
N HIS A 17 -6.70 -8.34 7.71
CA HIS A 17 -6.82 -7.23 8.64
C HIS A 17 -8.30 -6.83 8.82
N PRO A 18 -8.73 -6.45 10.02
CA PRO A 18 -10.06 -5.90 10.24
C PRO A 18 -10.17 -4.49 9.66
N ASP A 19 -11.40 -4.01 9.47
CA ASP A 19 -11.71 -2.60 9.28
C ASP A 19 -11.77 -1.85 10.62
N ASP A 20 -11.88 -0.51 10.56
CA ASP A 20 -11.98 0.36 11.73
C ASP A 20 -13.21 0.04 12.59
N ALA A 21 -14.33 -0.32 11.99
CA ALA A 21 -15.55 -0.62 12.72
C ALA A 21 -15.38 -1.86 13.61
N PHE A 22 -14.76 -2.91 13.08
CA PHE A 22 -14.45 -4.11 13.85
C PHE A 22 -13.34 -3.85 14.88
N ALA A 23 -12.25 -3.20 14.48
CA ALA A 23 -11.10 -2.96 15.33
C ALA A 23 -11.44 -2.07 16.53
N SER A 24 -12.21 -1.00 16.33
CA SER A 24 -12.65 -0.11 17.42
C SER A 24 -13.52 -0.82 18.46
N LYS A 25 -14.25 -1.85 18.04
CA LYS A 25 -15.13 -2.62 18.93
C LYS A 25 -14.41 -3.74 19.68
N TYR A 26 -13.49 -4.44 19.04
CA TYR A 26 -12.93 -5.68 19.56
C TYR A 26 -11.43 -5.65 19.84
N GLU A 27 -10.71 -4.64 19.33
CA GLU A 27 -9.24 -4.55 19.41
C GLU A 27 -8.75 -3.22 20.01
N GLN A 28 -9.47 -2.67 20.99
CA GLN A 28 -9.12 -1.39 21.63
C GLN A 28 -7.71 -1.39 22.24
N VAL A 29 -7.27 -2.52 22.81
CA VAL A 29 -5.91 -2.68 23.37
C VAL A 29 -4.84 -2.56 22.29
N ALA A 30 -5.13 -2.96 21.05
CA ALA A 30 -4.25 -2.83 19.89
C ALA A 30 -4.43 -1.49 19.16
N GLY A 31 -5.07 -0.51 19.77
CA GLY A 31 -5.28 0.83 19.22
C GLY A 31 -6.59 1.00 18.44
N GLY A 32 -7.39 -0.06 18.27
CA GLY A 32 -8.75 -0.01 17.70
C GLY A 32 -8.82 0.49 16.26
N ARG A 33 -7.76 0.30 15.47
CA ARG A 33 -7.69 0.73 14.07
C ARG A 33 -7.63 -0.45 13.12
N GLY A 34 -8.31 -0.30 11.99
CA GLY A 34 -8.26 -1.20 10.86
C GLY A 34 -6.93 -1.13 10.11
N LYS A 35 -6.81 -1.88 9.02
CA LYS A 35 -5.60 -1.88 8.22
C LYS A 35 -5.92 -2.11 6.74
N THR A 36 -6.18 -1.02 6.06
CA THR A 36 -6.23 -0.94 4.59
C THR A 36 -4.84 -0.59 4.08
N GLU A 37 -4.41 -1.22 3.00
CA GLU A 37 -3.05 -1.13 2.47
C GLU A 37 -3.03 -0.89 0.97
N MET A 38 -1.93 -0.30 0.50
CA MET A 38 -1.50 -0.41 -0.88
C MET A 38 -0.05 -0.88 -0.95
N TRP A 39 0.29 -1.61 -1.99
CA TRP A 39 1.63 -2.10 -2.26
C TRP A 39 2.12 -1.61 -3.61
N HIS A 40 3.21 -0.86 -3.62
CA HIS A 40 3.92 -0.52 -4.84
C HIS A 40 5.13 -1.43 -5.00
N ILE A 41 5.23 -2.13 -6.13
CA ILE A 41 6.33 -3.06 -6.41
C ILE A 41 7.54 -2.27 -6.88
N VAL A 42 8.54 -2.13 -6.00
CA VAL A 42 9.78 -1.41 -6.31
C VAL A 42 10.68 -2.22 -7.23
N SER A 43 10.80 -3.52 -6.96
CA SER A 43 11.51 -4.48 -7.81
C SER A 43 10.89 -5.87 -7.69
N ALA A 44 11.01 -6.68 -8.74
CA ALA A 44 10.54 -8.06 -8.75
C ALA A 44 11.44 -8.94 -9.60
N ASN A 45 11.78 -10.11 -9.09
CA ASN A 45 12.44 -11.18 -9.84
C ASN A 45 11.41 -11.92 -10.73
N PRO A 46 11.82 -12.58 -11.81
CA PRO A 46 10.94 -13.45 -12.57
C PRO A 46 10.29 -14.51 -11.66
N GLY A 47 8.97 -14.66 -11.76
CA GLY A 47 8.20 -15.63 -10.97
C GLY A 47 7.78 -15.14 -9.58
N ALA A 48 8.10 -13.90 -9.19
CA ALA A 48 7.55 -13.30 -7.97
C ALA A 48 6.03 -13.13 -8.09
N GLU A 49 5.30 -13.42 -7.01
CA GLU A 49 3.83 -13.33 -7.00
C GLU A 49 3.27 -12.89 -5.66
N LEU A 50 2.04 -12.38 -5.70
CA LEU A 50 1.20 -12.04 -4.56
C LEU A 50 -0.05 -12.93 -4.55
N LEU A 51 -0.57 -13.19 -3.35
CA LEU A 51 -1.93 -13.68 -3.16
C LEU A 51 -2.79 -12.53 -2.67
N ILE A 52 -3.84 -12.16 -3.40
CA ILE A 52 -4.76 -11.09 -2.98
C ILE A 52 -6.19 -11.49 -3.30
N GLY A 53 -6.99 -11.69 -2.26
CA GLY A 53 -8.40 -12.07 -2.38
C GLY A 53 -8.60 -13.53 -2.72
N LEU A 54 -9.81 -13.97 -2.50
CA LEU A 54 -10.24 -15.34 -2.79
C LEU A 54 -10.78 -15.43 -4.22
N LYS A 55 -10.67 -16.60 -4.83
CA LYS A 55 -11.29 -16.88 -6.13
C LYS A 55 -12.80 -16.77 -6.05
N ASP A 56 -13.43 -16.38 -7.13
CA ASP A 56 -14.89 -16.27 -7.22
C ASP A 56 -15.60 -17.56 -6.79
N GLY A 57 -16.62 -17.40 -5.97
CA GLY A 57 -17.43 -18.51 -5.48
C GLY A 57 -16.87 -19.26 -4.28
N VAL A 58 -15.64 -18.97 -3.84
CA VAL A 58 -15.07 -19.54 -2.60
C VAL A 58 -15.85 -19.03 -1.40
N LYS A 59 -16.43 -19.95 -0.64
CA LYS A 59 -17.19 -19.64 0.58
C LYS A 59 -16.35 -19.94 1.82
N ARG A 60 -16.79 -19.43 2.94
CA ARG A 60 -16.17 -19.67 4.27
C ARG A 60 -15.83 -21.14 4.51
N ARG A 61 -16.76 -22.06 4.16
CA ARG A 61 -16.54 -23.51 4.32
C ARG A 61 -15.37 -24.02 3.48
N ASP A 62 -15.34 -23.60 2.20
CA ASP A 62 -14.34 -24.05 1.25
C ASP A 62 -12.94 -23.55 1.64
N PHE A 63 -12.86 -22.32 2.14
CA PHE A 63 -11.64 -21.73 2.69
C PHE A 63 -11.13 -22.50 3.92
N LEU A 64 -12.01 -22.77 4.89
CA LEU A 64 -11.63 -23.53 6.09
C LEU A 64 -11.19 -24.95 5.77
N GLU A 65 -11.83 -25.61 4.81
CA GLU A 65 -11.44 -26.93 4.31
C GLU A 65 -10.05 -26.87 3.65
N ALA A 66 -9.77 -25.86 2.82
CA ALA A 66 -8.47 -25.65 2.20
C ALA A 66 -7.36 -25.44 3.24
N VAL A 67 -7.62 -24.65 4.29
CA VAL A 67 -6.69 -24.45 5.42
C VAL A 67 -6.41 -25.79 6.13
N ALA A 68 -7.47 -26.54 6.46
CA ALA A 68 -7.34 -27.82 7.18
C ALA A 68 -6.53 -28.88 6.41
N HIS A 69 -6.53 -28.81 5.08
CA HIS A 69 -5.82 -29.75 4.20
C HIS A 69 -4.49 -29.19 3.67
N ASN A 70 -3.97 -28.06 4.19
CA ASN A 70 -2.75 -27.38 3.72
C ASN A 70 -2.78 -27.05 2.22
N ARG A 71 -3.94 -26.71 1.67
CA ARG A 71 -4.16 -26.32 0.27
C ARG A 71 -4.73 -24.91 0.16
N VAL A 72 -4.46 -24.07 1.16
CA VAL A 72 -5.07 -22.75 1.25
C VAL A 72 -4.71 -21.84 0.08
N GLU A 73 -3.54 -21.98 -0.55
CA GLU A 73 -3.15 -21.21 -1.72
C GLU A 73 -4.05 -21.49 -2.94
N ASP A 74 -4.62 -22.71 -3.04
CA ASP A 74 -5.46 -23.12 -4.18
C ASP A 74 -6.75 -22.29 -4.32
N VAL A 75 -7.19 -21.65 -3.24
CA VAL A 75 -8.43 -20.85 -3.23
C VAL A 75 -8.19 -19.35 -3.42
N PHE A 76 -6.94 -18.92 -3.60
CA PHE A 76 -6.57 -17.51 -3.82
C PHE A 76 -6.48 -17.14 -5.30
N VAL A 77 -6.65 -15.82 -5.54
CA VAL A 77 -6.21 -15.22 -6.80
C VAL A 77 -4.71 -14.97 -6.71
N HIS A 78 -3.96 -15.47 -7.70
CA HIS A 78 -2.52 -15.31 -7.83
C HIS A 78 -2.21 -14.16 -8.79
N TYR A 79 -1.34 -13.24 -8.36
CA TYR A 79 -0.88 -12.12 -9.16
C TYR A 79 0.62 -12.24 -9.42
N PRO A 80 1.08 -12.69 -10.61
CA PRO A 80 2.45 -12.49 -11.03
C PRO A 80 2.77 -11.01 -11.08
N VAL A 81 3.85 -10.56 -10.45
CA VAL A 81 4.14 -9.15 -10.27
C VAL A 81 5.33 -8.67 -11.10
N ARG A 82 5.32 -7.37 -11.41
CA ARG A 82 6.42 -6.65 -12.07
C ARG A 82 6.71 -5.35 -11.35
N ALA A 83 7.95 -4.89 -11.42
CA ALA A 83 8.33 -3.58 -10.92
C ALA A 83 7.44 -2.47 -11.53
N GLY A 84 7.05 -1.50 -10.70
CA GLY A 84 6.18 -0.38 -11.06
C GLY A 84 4.68 -0.66 -10.96
N GLU A 85 4.26 -1.91 -10.74
CA GLU A 85 2.85 -2.24 -10.51
C GLU A 85 2.39 -1.86 -9.11
N THR A 86 1.09 -1.58 -8.98
CA THR A 86 0.46 -1.20 -7.73
C THR A 86 -0.74 -2.10 -7.45
N TYR A 87 -0.88 -2.47 -6.18
CA TYR A 87 -1.95 -3.32 -5.68
C TYR A 87 -2.62 -2.66 -4.48
N PHE A 88 -3.93 -2.76 -4.40
CA PHE A 88 -4.72 -2.30 -3.26
C PHE A 88 -5.20 -3.50 -2.46
N VAL A 89 -5.16 -3.42 -1.14
CA VAL A 89 -5.58 -4.46 -0.20
C VAL A 89 -6.52 -3.83 0.83
N GLU A 90 -7.80 -3.90 0.51
CA GLU A 90 -8.86 -3.42 1.40
C GLU A 90 -8.94 -4.27 2.65
N ALA A 91 -9.23 -3.68 3.81
CA ALA A 91 -9.50 -4.40 5.04
C ALA A 91 -10.54 -5.51 4.81
N GLY A 92 -10.35 -6.69 5.40
CA GLY A 92 -11.16 -7.88 5.16
C GLY A 92 -10.69 -8.76 4.00
N THR A 93 -9.68 -8.34 3.24
CA THR A 93 -9.11 -9.15 2.14
C THR A 93 -8.03 -10.09 2.66
N GLN A 94 -8.20 -11.38 2.43
CA GLN A 94 -7.16 -12.37 2.67
C GLN A 94 -6.00 -12.18 1.68
N HIS A 95 -4.75 -12.18 2.16
CA HIS A 95 -3.60 -11.92 1.29
C HIS A 95 -2.29 -12.53 1.82
N ALA A 96 -1.28 -12.62 0.96
CA ALA A 96 0.10 -12.95 1.30
C ALA A 96 1.07 -12.36 0.28
N ILE A 97 2.28 -12.03 0.74
CA ILE A 97 3.41 -11.61 -0.10
C ILE A 97 4.42 -12.76 -0.15
N PHE A 98 4.82 -13.15 -1.36
CA PHE A 98 5.82 -14.19 -1.58
C PHE A 98 7.21 -13.58 -1.79
N PRO A 99 8.28 -14.39 -1.72
CA PRO A 99 9.64 -13.88 -1.89
C PRO A 99 9.94 -13.41 -3.32
N GLY A 100 11.07 -12.70 -3.48
CA GLY A 100 11.58 -12.32 -4.78
C GLY A 100 11.15 -10.92 -5.24
N MET A 101 10.66 -10.09 -4.34
CA MET A 101 10.30 -8.70 -4.64
C MET A 101 10.70 -7.74 -3.53
N VAL A 102 10.73 -6.45 -3.84
CA VAL A 102 10.77 -5.37 -2.87
C VAL A 102 9.46 -4.60 -3.01
N VAL A 103 8.74 -4.48 -1.91
CA VAL A 103 7.45 -3.78 -1.84
C VAL A 103 7.59 -2.53 -0.99
N CYS A 104 7.12 -1.39 -1.48
CA CYS A 104 6.83 -0.22 -0.65
C CYS A 104 5.35 -0.30 -0.26
N GLU A 105 5.09 -0.58 1.02
CA GLU A 105 3.76 -0.67 1.60
C GLU A 105 3.37 0.66 2.22
N ILE A 106 2.21 1.18 1.85
CA ILE A 106 1.54 2.32 2.50
C ILE A 106 0.27 1.78 3.13
N GLN A 107 0.05 2.05 4.42
CA GLN A 107 -1.06 1.49 5.17
C GLN A 107 -1.62 2.45 6.23
N GLU A 108 -2.80 2.15 6.73
CA GLU A 108 -3.29 2.74 7.96
C GLU A 108 -2.29 2.57 9.11
N TYR A 109 -2.39 3.44 10.13
CA TYR A 109 -1.54 3.37 11.32
C TYR A 109 -2.01 2.24 12.25
N SER A 110 -1.75 1.01 11.84
CA SER A 110 -2.10 -0.23 12.54
C SER A 110 -1.14 -1.36 12.19
N ASP A 111 -0.81 -2.20 13.16
CA ASP A 111 -0.08 -3.46 12.95
C ASP A 111 -0.98 -4.68 13.23
N LEU A 112 -2.30 -4.45 13.36
CA LEU A 112 -3.27 -5.50 13.68
C LEU A 112 -3.39 -6.51 12.54
N THR A 113 -3.06 -7.77 12.84
CA THR A 113 -2.99 -8.85 11.84
C THR A 113 -3.61 -10.13 12.38
N TYR A 114 -4.57 -10.70 11.67
CA TYR A 114 -5.08 -12.03 11.92
C TYR A 114 -4.43 -13.04 10.98
N ARG A 115 -3.48 -13.80 11.53
CA ARG A 115 -2.75 -14.83 10.80
C ARG A 115 -3.61 -16.07 10.67
N VAL A 116 -3.76 -16.58 9.45
CA VAL A 116 -4.60 -17.72 9.12
C VAL A 116 -3.77 -18.97 8.88
N TYR A 117 -2.66 -18.81 8.16
CA TYR A 117 -1.79 -19.92 7.79
C TYR A 117 -0.34 -19.47 7.74
N ASP A 118 0.56 -20.24 8.34
CA ASP A 118 1.97 -19.89 8.49
C ASP A 118 2.94 -20.96 8.00
N TYR A 119 2.50 -21.84 7.12
CA TYR A 119 3.34 -22.87 6.49
C TYR A 119 4.02 -23.83 7.48
N GLY A 120 3.49 -23.97 8.69
CA GLY A 120 4.10 -24.79 9.74
C GLY A 120 5.42 -24.24 10.30
N ARG A 121 5.73 -22.97 10.07
CA ARG A 121 6.98 -22.36 10.57
C ARG A 121 6.99 -22.28 12.09
N VAL A 122 8.20 -22.45 12.63
CA VAL A 122 8.48 -22.32 14.05
C VAL A 122 9.63 -21.33 14.28
N ASP A 123 9.69 -20.74 15.45
CA ASP A 123 10.80 -19.90 15.88
C ASP A 123 12.06 -20.73 16.24
N ALA A 124 13.12 -20.06 16.67
CA ALA A 124 14.37 -20.71 17.08
C ALA A 124 14.22 -21.68 18.28
N LEU A 125 13.11 -21.58 19.01
CA LEU A 125 12.76 -22.46 20.14
C LEU A 125 11.79 -23.60 19.74
N GLY A 126 11.47 -23.72 18.44
CA GLY A 126 10.53 -24.70 17.93
C GLY A 126 9.05 -24.37 18.17
N LYS A 127 8.73 -23.12 18.56
CA LYS A 127 7.36 -22.70 18.84
C LYS A 127 6.72 -22.10 17.58
N PRO A 128 5.53 -22.56 17.14
CA PRO A 128 4.80 -21.96 16.05
C PRO A 128 4.26 -20.58 16.45
N ARG A 129 4.10 -19.68 15.47
CA ARG A 129 3.40 -18.40 15.67
C ARG A 129 1.91 -18.66 15.87
N GLU A 130 1.27 -17.82 16.67
CA GLU A 130 -0.17 -17.88 16.92
C GLU A 130 -0.96 -17.69 15.64
N LEU A 131 -1.98 -18.51 15.44
CA LEU A 131 -2.98 -18.37 14.38
C LEU A 131 -4.28 -17.81 14.96
N HIS A 132 -4.96 -16.95 14.19
CA HIS A 132 -6.15 -16.21 14.63
C HIS A 132 -7.37 -16.56 13.77
N LEU A 133 -7.57 -17.85 13.46
CA LEU A 133 -8.54 -18.30 12.46
C LEU A 133 -9.97 -17.83 12.76
N GLU A 134 -10.40 -17.89 14.02
CA GLU A 134 -11.74 -17.46 14.41
C GLU A 134 -11.98 -15.97 14.15
N LYS A 135 -11.04 -15.10 14.56
CA LYS A 135 -11.11 -13.66 14.32
C LYS A 135 -10.99 -13.35 12.83
N ALA A 136 -10.08 -14.02 12.13
CA ALA A 136 -9.93 -13.88 10.69
C ALA A 136 -11.24 -14.17 9.95
N MET A 137 -11.96 -15.21 10.34
CA MET A 137 -13.24 -15.57 9.73
C MET A 137 -14.38 -14.56 10.01
N GLN A 138 -14.25 -13.73 11.04
CA GLN A 138 -15.25 -12.68 11.32
C GLN A 138 -15.07 -11.46 10.43
N VAL A 139 -13.85 -11.20 9.95
CA VAL A 139 -13.51 -10.02 9.15
C VAL A 139 -13.30 -10.32 7.67
N THR A 140 -13.10 -11.59 7.30
CA THR A 140 -12.90 -11.97 5.89
C THR A 140 -14.15 -11.69 5.05
N ARG A 141 -13.96 -10.98 3.94
CA ARG A 141 -14.98 -10.75 2.92
C ARG A 141 -14.97 -11.91 1.92
N PHE A 142 -16.08 -12.65 1.84
CA PHE A 142 -16.29 -13.78 0.92
C PHE A 142 -17.12 -13.40 -0.31
N ASP A 143 -17.67 -12.22 -0.37
CA ASP A 143 -18.56 -11.70 -1.42
C ASP A 143 -17.85 -10.77 -2.42
N GLY A 144 -16.52 -10.79 -2.39
CA GLY A 144 -15.66 -9.97 -3.24
C GLY A 144 -15.10 -8.75 -2.49
N THR A 145 -14.03 -8.22 -3.03
CA THR A 145 -13.34 -7.02 -2.54
C THR A 145 -12.92 -6.15 -3.72
N ARG A 146 -12.60 -4.88 -3.45
CA ARG A 146 -11.98 -3.98 -4.44
C ARG A 146 -10.47 -4.21 -4.57
N SER A 147 -9.95 -5.23 -3.91
CA SER A 147 -8.54 -5.52 -3.81
C SER A 147 -7.98 -6.14 -5.09
N GLY A 148 -6.69 -5.99 -5.28
CA GLY A 148 -5.95 -6.53 -6.40
C GLY A 148 -5.15 -5.48 -7.12
N LYS A 149 -4.72 -5.78 -8.34
CA LYS A 149 -3.97 -4.86 -9.17
C LYS A 149 -4.83 -3.69 -9.62
N ILE A 150 -4.32 -2.48 -9.44
CA ILE A 150 -4.98 -1.24 -9.86
C ILE A 150 -4.15 -0.49 -10.92
N PRO A 151 -4.80 0.21 -11.87
CA PRO A 151 -4.12 1.05 -12.84
C PRO A 151 -3.55 2.30 -12.15
N ALA A 152 -2.61 2.97 -12.84
CA ALA A 152 -2.18 4.31 -12.45
C ALA A 152 -2.93 5.36 -13.29
N LEU A 153 -3.34 6.48 -12.68
CA LEU A 153 -3.91 7.62 -13.37
C LEU A 153 -2.82 8.66 -13.62
N SER A 154 -2.47 8.90 -14.88
CA SER A 154 -1.44 9.88 -15.25
C SER A 154 -1.94 11.30 -15.03
N LEU A 155 -1.26 12.07 -14.18
CA LEU A 155 -1.58 13.45 -13.86
C LEU A 155 -0.83 14.40 -14.81
N HIS A 156 -1.49 15.49 -15.23
CA HIS A 156 -0.83 16.51 -16.03
C HIS A 156 0.10 17.35 -15.16
N SER A 157 1.39 17.33 -15.47
CA SER A 157 2.41 18.16 -14.81
C SER A 157 3.51 18.53 -15.79
N PRO A 158 3.97 19.79 -15.82
CA PRO A 158 5.08 20.22 -16.68
C PRO A 158 6.45 19.80 -16.13
N ASP A 159 6.54 19.52 -14.84
CA ASP A 159 7.81 19.43 -14.12
C ASP A 159 8.27 17.98 -13.88
N ALA A 160 7.34 17.03 -13.90
CA ALA A 160 7.61 15.62 -13.67
C ALA A 160 6.54 14.74 -14.30
N ASN A 161 6.84 13.45 -14.52
CA ASN A 161 5.82 12.46 -14.83
C ASN A 161 5.16 12.01 -13.51
N LYS A 162 3.92 12.46 -13.30
CA LYS A 162 3.16 12.18 -12.08
C LYS A 162 2.03 11.21 -12.35
N HIS A 163 1.83 10.27 -11.43
CA HIS A 163 0.78 9.27 -11.51
C HIS A 163 0.12 9.10 -10.15
N LEU A 164 -1.20 9.27 -10.06
CA LEU A 164 -1.96 8.83 -8.90
C LEU A 164 -2.06 7.30 -8.96
N LEU A 165 -1.54 6.63 -7.95
CA LEU A 165 -1.48 5.17 -7.86
C LEU A 165 -2.69 4.61 -7.13
N ALA A 166 -3.01 5.16 -5.95
CA ALA A 166 -4.15 4.78 -5.13
C ALA A 166 -4.52 5.94 -4.21
N ALA A 167 -5.80 6.11 -3.94
CA ALA A 167 -6.30 7.00 -2.90
C ALA A 167 -7.51 6.38 -2.19
N CYS A 168 -7.59 6.59 -0.88
CA CYS A 168 -8.73 6.28 -0.03
C CYS A 168 -8.78 7.29 1.12
N GLU A 169 -9.66 7.12 2.08
CA GLU A 169 -9.74 8.01 3.24
C GLU A 169 -8.47 8.03 4.12
N PHE A 170 -7.60 7.01 4.02
CA PHE A 170 -6.42 6.84 4.87
C PHE A 170 -5.14 7.36 4.24
N PHE A 171 -5.05 7.38 2.91
CA PHE A 171 -3.90 7.86 2.16
C PHE A 171 -4.25 8.16 0.70
N ALA A 172 -3.47 9.07 0.10
CA ALA A 172 -3.34 9.20 -1.35
C ALA A 172 -1.86 9.08 -1.70
N THR A 173 -1.55 8.23 -2.68
CA THR A 173 -0.17 7.97 -3.10
C THR A 173 0.00 8.27 -4.57
N GLU A 174 0.92 9.18 -4.85
CA GLU A 174 1.38 9.49 -6.20
C GLU A 174 2.80 8.95 -6.41
N ARG A 175 3.10 8.47 -7.61
CA ARG A 175 4.48 8.28 -8.06
C ARG A 175 4.90 9.45 -8.93
N TRP A 176 6.05 9.99 -8.64
CA TRP A 176 6.69 11.03 -9.43
C TRP A 176 8.02 10.54 -9.98
N ASP A 177 8.21 10.69 -11.29
CA ASP A 177 9.47 10.42 -11.95
C ASP A 177 10.02 11.77 -12.43
N CYS A 178 11.11 12.23 -11.78
CA CYS A 178 11.67 13.57 -11.91
C CYS A 178 13.07 13.49 -12.55
N ASP A 179 13.28 14.22 -13.66
CA ASP A 179 14.58 14.38 -14.34
C ASP A 179 15.11 15.84 -14.26
N ARG A 180 14.34 16.73 -13.64
CA ARG A 180 14.63 18.17 -13.46
C ARG A 180 14.13 18.65 -12.11
N THR A 181 14.53 19.88 -11.73
CA THR A 181 14.01 20.53 -10.53
C THR A 181 12.48 20.58 -10.57
N THR A 182 11.88 20.01 -9.56
CA THR A 182 10.42 19.83 -9.45
C THR A 182 9.92 20.45 -8.14
N PRO A 183 8.96 21.38 -8.17
CA PRO A 183 8.37 21.92 -6.95
C PRO A 183 7.47 20.87 -6.28
N ILE A 184 7.62 20.75 -4.95
CA ILE A 184 6.69 20.08 -4.06
C ILE A 184 5.92 21.18 -3.35
N GLU A 185 4.73 21.48 -3.90
CA GLU A 185 3.87 22.50 -3.35
C GLU A 185 3.43 22.14 -1.92
N SER A 186 3.49 23.11 -1.02
CA SER A 186 2.97 22.92 0.33
C SER A 186 1.44 23.03 0.32
N ASP A 187 0.81 22.21 1.13
CA ASP A 187 -0.58 22.36 1.51
C ASP A 187 -0.62 22.68 3.01
N SER A 188 -1.15 23.85 3.37
CA SER A 188 -1.21 24.28 4.77
C SER A 188 -2.14 23.40 5.63
N SER A 189 -2.92 22.54 5.04
CA SER A 189 -3.88 21.66 5.72
C SER A 189 -3.29 20.28 6.04
N GLU A 190 -2.27 19.81 5.29
CA GLU A 190 -1.76 18.45 5.44
C GLU A 190 -0.22 18.37 5.30
N PHE A 191 0.36 17.42 6.01
CA PHE A 191 1.76 17.03 5.81
C PHE A 191 1.90 16.11 4.60
N GLN A 192 3.12 16.02 4.08
CA GLN A 192 3.45 15.13 2.97
C GLN A 192 4.60 14.21 3.35
N LEU A 193 4.53 12.94 2.97
CA LEU A 193 5.66 12.01 3.02
C LEU A 193 6.22 11.84 1.62
N ILE A 194 7.53 12.02 1.50
CA ILE A 194 8.28 11.79 0.26
C ILE A 194 9.16 10.57 0.47
N VAL A 195 8.90 9.50 -0.27
CA VAL A 195 9.63 8.22 -0.16
C VAL A 195 10.45 8.03 -1.42
N ILE A 196 11.76 8.04 -1.33
CA ILE A 196 12.66 7.93 -2.48
C ILE A 196 12.80 6.47 -2.88
N LEU A 197 12.24 6.09 -4.02
CA LEU A 197 12.33 4.74 -4.56
C LEU A 197 13.68 4.49 -5.24
N SER A 198 14.16 5.46 -6.03
CA SER A 198 15.44 5.38 -6.73
C SER A 198 16.02 6.77 -6.99
N GLY A 199 17.35 6.83 -7.17
CA GLY A 199 18.07 8.07 -7.45
C GLY A 199 18.50 8.80 -6.18
N GLU A 200 19.13 9.95 -6.40
CA GLU A 200 19.67 10.86 -5.38
C GLU A 200 19.58 12.31 -5.82
N GLY A 201 19.64 13.24 -4.87
CA GLY A 201 19.53 14.68 -5.14
C GLY A 201 19.48 15.48 -3.85
N ALA A 202 18.84 16.64 -3.89
CA ALA A 202 18.63 17.51 -2.74
C ALA A 202 17.21 18.06 -2.68
N LEU A 203 16.71 18.24 -1.46
CA LEU A 203 15.49 19.01 -1.14
C LEU A 203 15.93 20.39 -0.64
N HIS A 204 15.37 21.46 -1.23
CA HIS A 204 15.64 22.83 -0.84
C HIS A 204 14.37 23.46 -0.28
N ASP A 205 14.42 23.92 0.97
CA ASP A 205 13.28 24.54 1.67
C ASP A 205 13.27 26.07 1.60
N GLY A 206 14.15 26.64 0.79
CA GLY A 206 14.39 28.08 0.65
C GLY A 206 15.59 28.60 1.46
N GLU A 207 15.92 27.97 2.58
CA GLU A 207 17.05 28.34 3.45
C GLU A 207 18.17 27.31 3.42
N GLN A 208 17.80 26.04 3.41
CA GLN A 208 18.73 24.91 3.51
C GLN A 208 18.57 23.92 2.37
N SER A 209 19.61 23.13 2.18
CA SER A 209 19.66 22.06 1.20
C SER A 209 19.94 20.74 1.91
N HIS A 210 19.07 19.77 1.71
CA HIS A 210 19.11 18.47 2.37
C HIS A 210 19.32 17.38 1.33
N ALA A 211 20.48 16.77 1.32
CA ALA A 211 20.77 15.67 0.40
C ALA A 211 19.91 14.44 0.71
N PHE A 212 19.36 13.83 -0.33
CA PHE A 212 18.59 12.58 -0.22
C PHE A 212 19.14 11.49 -1.15
N ARG A 213 18.80 10.24 -0.82
CA ARG A 213 19.13 9.06 -1.63
C ARG A 213 18.02 8.00 -1.55
N SER A 214 18.08 7.06 -2.46
CA SER A 214 17.18 5.90 -2.50
C SER A 214 17.03 5.22 -1.13
N GLY A 215 15.78 4.84 -0.79
CA GLY A 215 15.40 4.19 0.46
C GLY A 215 15.12 5.14 1.63
N GLN A 216 15.30 6.45 1.46
CA GLN A 216 14.97 7.44 2.49
C GLN A 216 13.51 7.87 2.39
N ALA A 217 12.94 8.24 3.54
CA ALA A 217 11.65 8.90 3.66
C ALA A 217 11.80 10.26 4.35
N TRP A 218 11.11 11.27 3.84
CA TRP A 218 11.14 12.64 4.32
C TRP A 218 9.73 13.08 4.67
N LEU A 219 9.56 13.63 5.87
CA LEU A 219 8.33 14.27 6.29
C LEU A 219 8.42 15.78 6.00
N LEU A 220 7.53 16.29 5.18
CA LEU A 220 7.33 17.70 4.92
C LEU A 220 6.11 18.17 5.73
N PRO A 221 6.28 18.96 6.81
CA PRO A 221 5.17 19.49 7.60
C PRO A 221 4.27 20.40 6.78
N ALA A 222 3.00 20.50 7.15
CA ALA A 222 2.01 21.38 6.49
C ALA A 222 2.42 22.85 6.46
N THR A 223 3.18 23.30 7.46
CA THR A 223 3.67 24.69 7.56
C THR A 223 4.95 24.96 6.77
N MET A 224 5.52 23.94 6.13
CA MET A 224 6.74 24.09 5.34
C MET A 224 6.45 24.86 4.05
N PRO A 225 7.32 25.78 3.61
CA PRO A 225 7.15 26.43 2.31
C PRO A 225 7.34 25.42 1.17
N THR A 226 6.97 25.81 -0.05
CA THR A 226 7.24 25.02 -1.26
C THR A 226 8.70 24.57 -1.26
N THR A 227 8.90 23.25 -1.33
CA THR A 227 10.21 22.62 -1.33
C THR A 227 10.60 22.28 -2.76
N LEU A 228 11.82 22.60 -3.19
CA LEU A 228 12.32 22.22 -4.51
C LEU A 228 13.07 20.90 -4.41
N LEU A 229 12.57 19.89 -5.11
CA LEU A 229 13.29 18.65 -5.33
C LEU A 229 14.24 18.84 -6.51
N GLN A 230 15.54 18.78 -6.27
CA GLN A 230 16.56 18.86 -7.31
C GLN A 230 17.24 17.50 -7.46
N PRO A 231 16.90 16.74 -8.50
CA PRO A 231 17.55 15.46 -8.77
C PRO A 231 18.97 15.66 -9.28
N GLN A 232 19.90 14.80 -8.89
CA GLN A 232 21.24 14.76 -9.48
C GLN A 232 21.22 14.13 -10.87
N ASN A 233 20.36 13.10 -11.03
CA ASN A 233 20.01 12.43 -12.26
C ASN A 233 18.48 12.18 -12.25
N ALA A 234 17.99 11.07 -12.79
CA ALA A 234 16.59 10.69 -12.65
C ALA A 234 16.29 10.18 -11.24
N VAL A 235 15.19 10.64 -10.67
CA VAL A 235 14.67 10.22 -9.36
C VAL A 235 13.26 9.71 -9.53
N SER A 236 12.96 8.56 -8.92
CA SER A 236 11.59 8.08 -8.73
C SER A 236 11.24 8.10 -7.24
N LEU A 237 10.08 8.65 -6.91
CA LEU A 237 9.61 8.77 -5.53
C LEU A 237 8.10 8.49 -5.42
N LEU A 238 7.66 8.19 -4.19
CA LEU A 238 6.26 8.28 -3.81
C LEU A 238 6.03 9.54 -2.98
N ARG A 239 5.01 10.30 -3.34
CA ARG A 239 4.42 11.35 -2.52
C ARG A 239 3.16 10.79 -1.89
N VAL A 240 3.08 10.84 -0.56
CA VAL A 240 1.94 10.28 0.19
C VAL A 240 1.35 11.36 1.08
N THR A 241 0.03 11.51 1.01
CA THR A 241 -0.78 12.46 1.80
C THR A 241 -1.97 11.75 2.43
N VAL A 242 -2.75 12.45 3.26
CA VAL A 242 -4.06 11.98 3.76
C VAL A 242 -5.13 12.88 3.16
N PRO A 243 -5.80 12.47 2.09
CA PRO A 243 -6.71 13.34 1.37
C PRO A 243 -8.07 13.45 2.06
N ASP A 244 -8.81 14.50 1.71
CA ASP A 244 -10.27 14.44 1.71
C ASP A 244 -10.71 13.77 0.38
N PRO A 245 -11.32 12.56 0.41
CA PRO A 245 -11.67 11.85 -0.81
C PRO A 245 -12.68 12.59 -1.69
N VAL A 246 -13.59 13.37 -1.09
CA VAL A 246 -14.59 14.15 -1.81
C VAL A 246 -13.96 15.31 -2.55
N GLU A 247 -13.02 16.01 -1.88
CA GLU A 247 -12.29 17.11 -2.50
C GLU A 247 -11.35 16.59 -3.60
N LEU A 248 -10.62 15.50 -3.33
CA LEU A 248 -9.75 14.88 -4.33
C LEU A 248 -10.54 14.44 -5.58
N HIS A 249 -11.71 13.80 -5.39
CA HIS A 249 -12.59 13.45 -6.51
C HIS A 249 -12.98 14.69 -7.32
N SER A 250 -13.39 15.75 -6.62
CA SER A 250 -13.80 17.01 -7.25
C SER A 250 -12.65 17.67 -8.02
N GLN A 251 -11.43 17.61 -7.49
CA GLN A 251 -10.22 18.11 -8.15
C GLN A 251 -9.93 17.33 -9.44
N LEU A 252 -9.96 16.00 -9.39
CA LEU A 252 -9.72 15.16 -10.57
C LEU A 252 -10.77 15.41 -11.67
N ILE A 253 -12.04 15.58 -11.31
CA ILE A 253 -13.08 15.96 -12.28
C ILE A 253 -12.79 17.35 -12.90
N ARG A 254 -12.39 18.36 -12.09
CA ARG A 254 -12.02 19.69 -12.60
C ARG A 254 -10.80 19.64 -13.53
N MET A 255 -9.88 18.71 -13.30
CA MET A 255 -8.73 18.46 -14.18
C MET A 255 -9.10 17.72 -15.47
N GLY A 256 -10.36 17.32 -15.65
CA GLY A 256 -10.87 16.69 -16.87
C GLY A 256 -10.72 15.17 -16.92
N PHE A 257 -10.48 14.51 -15.80
CA PHE A 257 -10.42 13.04 -15.77
C PHE A 257 -11.81 12.40 -15.83
N ASP A 258 -11.90 11.28 -16.52
CA ASP A 258 -13.10 10.48 -16.62
C ASP A 258 -13.46 9.88 -15.24
N PRO A 259 -14.73 9.99 -14.79
CA PRO A 259 -15.21 9.38 -13.55
C PRO A 259 -14.91 7.88 -13.43
N GLU A 260 -14.98 7.11 -14.52
CA GLU A 260 -14.64 5.71 -14.52
C GLU A 260 -13.14 5.47 -14.25
N ALA A 261 -12.27 6.31 -14.82
CA ALA A 261 -10.84 6.24 -14.56
C ALA A 261 -10.52 6.61 -13.10
N ILE A 262 -11.19 7.63 -12.55
CA ILE A 262 -11.06 8.04 -11.15
C ILE A 262 -11.47 6.90 -10.21
N SER A 263 -12.60 6.24 -10.46
CA SER A 263 -13.11 5.16 -9.60
C SER A 263 -12.18 3.95 -9.50
N LYS A 264 -11.22 3.80 -10.42
CA LYS A 264 -10.22 2.73 -10.40
C LYS A 264 -9.02 3.03 -9.50
N VAL A 265 -8.82 4.28 -9.09
CA VAL A 265 -7.69 4.72 -8.24
C VAL A 265 -8.15 5.38 -6.94
N LEU A 266 -9.37 5.90 -6.88
CA LEU A 266 -10.01 6.44 -5.67
C LEU A 266 -10.97 5.38 -5.13
N LEU A 267 -10.51 4.70 -4.09
CA LEU A 267 -11.03 3.42 -3.59
C LEU A 267 -11.71 3.61 -2.21
N SER A 268 -12.62 4.56 -2.11
CA SER A 268 -13.41 4.88 -0.90
C SER A 268 -14.79 4.22 -0.87
#